data_6c4ed6f0a216531ae3e81dfa115fa339
#
_entry.id   6c4ed6f0a216531ae3e81dfa115fa339
#
_cell.length_a   1.000
_cell.length_b   1.000
_cell.length_c   1.000
_cell.angle_alpha   90.00
_cell.angle_beta   90.00
_cell.angle_gamma   90.00
#
_symmetry.space_group_name_H-M   'P 1'
#
loop_
_entity.id
_entity.type
_entity.pdbx_description
1 polymer ?
#
loop_
_entity_poly.entity_id
_entity_poly.type
_entity_poly.pdbx_seq_one_letter_code
_entity_poly.pdbx_strand_id
1 'polypeptide(L)'
;MRLFSKIKTASEEFISNQSAHLESLELVRSAAELAAAGGGEKARQRHLDRGKMLPRARVANLLDYGSAFLEIGATAAHGLYNGDAPSAGLVAGIAQVHGRDCMIICNDATVKGGTYYPMSVKKHLRAQEIAEECHLPCLYLVDSGGANLPNQDEVFPDRDHFGRIFYNQARMSAKGIAQIAVVMGSCTAGGAYVPAMSDITIIVRGAGTIFLAGPPLVKAATGEVVSAEDLGGADVHTRLSGVADYLAEDDDHALALARQAVANLNRPKLELPNLQPAEDPQYDPSEILGVVPRDLRSQYDIREVLARLVDGSRFDEFKARFGTTLVTGFAHVMGCPVGIVANNGVLLSEAAQKGAHFIELCSQRKIPLVFLQNITGFMVGQRYENEGIARHGAKMVTAVATTAVPKGTVLLGGSFGAGNYGMSGRAYQPRFLWTWPNSRISVMGGAQAAQVLAALKRDNIERAGGVWSAEEEAAFQKPTLDMFEEQSHPLYASARLWDDGIIDPRKTRETLYCSLRAALNALIEETRFGLFRM
;
A
#
# COMPACT_ATOMS: atom_id res chain seq x y z
N MET A 1 22.64 -14.04 -16.71
CA MET A 1 23.53 -14.99 -15.97
C MET A 1 22.69 -15.62 -14.85
N ARG A 2 23.02 -16.85 -14.43
CA ARG A 2 22.35 -17.51 -13.31
C ARG A 2 23.05 -17.13 -12.00
N LEU A 3 22.30 -16.75 -10.97
CA LEU A 3 22.82 -16.46 -9.64
C LEU A 3 23.11 -17.77 -8.89
N PHE A 4 24.19 -17.79 -8.13
CA PHE A 4 24.57 -18.92 -7.29
C PHE A 4 24.58 -18.50 -5.83
N SER A 5 23.81 -19.19 -4.99
CA SER A 5 23.77 -18.94 -3.56
C SER A 5 25.00 -19.48 -2.84
N LYS A 6 25.48 -18.69 -1.89
CA LYS A 6 26.55 -19.08 -0.95
C LYS A 6 26.02 -19.36 0.46
N ILE A 7 24.71 -19.24 0.64
CA ILE A 7 24.04 -19.41 1.94
C ILE A 7 24.13 -20.87 2.39
N LYS A 8 24.45 -21.06 3.65
CA LYS A 8 24.44 -22.36 4.33
C LYS A 8 23.20 -22.42 5.23
N THR A 9 22.15 -23.06 4.76
CA THR A 9 20.85 -23.11 5.45
C THR A 9 20.89 -23.84 6.80
N ALA A 10 21.94 -24.62 7.08
CA ALA A 10 22.17 -25.29 8.36
C ALA A 10 23.05 -24.46 9.34
N SER A 11 23.45 -23.23 8.99
CA SER A 11 24.25 -22.39 9.89
C SER A 11 23.41 -21.83 11.04
N GLU A 12 24.03 -21.63 12.19
CA GLU A 12 23.39 -21.02 13.36
C GLU A 12 22.84 -19.62 13.04
N GLU A 13 23.59 -18.84 12.25
CA GLU A 13 23.17 -17.50 11.81
C GLU A 13 21.87 -17.58 10.99
N PHE A 14 21.80 -18.50 10.00
CA PHE A 14 20.59 -18.67 9.18
C PHE A 14 19.39 -19.04 10.06
N ILE A 15 19.55 -19.99 10.97
CA ILE A 15 18.46 -20.45 11.87
C ILE A 15 18.03 -19.32 12.80
N SER A 16 18.97 -18.56 13.35
CA SER A 16 18.68 -17.39 14.21
C SER A 16 17.92 -16.31 13.47
N ASN A 17 18.32 -15.97 12.23
CA ASN A 17 17.61 -15.01 11.38
C ASN A 17 16.20 -15.49 11.08
N GLN A 18 16.05 -16.75 10.68
CA GLN A 18 14.74 -17.35 10.37
C GLN A 18 13.79 -17.29 11.56
N SER A 19 14.26 -17.62 12.77
CA SER A 19 13.46 -17.55 13.99
C SER A 19 12.98 -16.13 14.27
N ALA A 20 13.86 -15.14 14.18
CA ALA A 20 13.51 -13.73 14.41
C ALA A 20 12.50 -13.20 13.39
N HIS A 21 12.61 -13.60 12.13
CA HIS A 21 11.61 -13.24 11.10
C HIS A 21 10.26 -13.89 11.35
N LEU A 22 10.23 -15.15 11.80
CA LEU A 22 8.98 -15.83 12.15
C LEU A 22 8.28 -15.17 13.33
N GLU A 23 9.03 -14.73 14.38
CA GLU A 23 8.49 -13.96 15.50
C GLU A 23 7.86 -12.64 15.03
N SER A 24 8.56 -11.91 14.15
CA SER A 24 8.05 -10.65 13.59
C SER A 24 6.81 -10.86 12.71
N LEU A 25 6.77 -11.96 11.95
CA LEU A 25 5.60 -12.35 11.16
C LEU A 25 4.39 -12.68 12.03
N GLU A 26 4.60 -13.34 13.18
CA GLU A 26 3.52 -13.67 14.10
C GLU A 26 2.85 -12.41 14.67
N LEU A 27 3.62 -11.39 15.01
CA LEU A 27 3.10 -10.10 15.45
C LEU A 27 2.21 -9.45 14.36
N VAL A 28 2.69 -9.45 13.13
CA VAL A 28 1.92 -8.90 11.99
C VAL A 28 0.67 -9.71 11.72
N ARG A 29 0.75 -11.04 11.78
CA ARG A 29 -0.39 -11.93 11.57
C ARG A 29 -1.47 -11.68 12.63
N SER A 30 -1.10 -11.63 13.90
CA SER A 30 -2.03 -11.33 15.00
C SER A 30 -2.72 -9.98 14.83
N ALA A 31 -1.98 -8.94 14.41
CA ALA A 31 -2.55 -7.63 14.13
C ALA A 31 -3.53 -7.66 12.93
N ALA A 32 -3.19 -8.39 11.88
CA ALA A 32 -4.05 -8.55 10.70
C ALA A 32 -5.32 -9.38 11.01
N GLU A 33 -5.22 -10.43 11.82
CA GLU A 33 -6.36 -11.24 12.27
C GLU A 33 -7.32 -10.41 13.13
N LEU A 34 -6.78 -9.61 14.05
CA LEU A 34 -7.58 -8.67 14.85
C LEU A 34 -8.31 -7.66 13.95
N ALA A 35 -7.61 -7.09 12.97
CA ALA A 35 -8.21 -6.16 12.01
C ALA A 35 -9.27 -6.84 11.12
N ALA A 36 -9.02 -8.09 10.69
CA ALA A 36 -9.93 -8.87 9.87
C ALA A 36 -11.23 -9.27 10.60
N ALA A 37 -11.20 -9.35 11.95
CA ALA A 37 -12.38 -9.59 12.75
C ALA A 37 -13.42 -8.45 12.66
N GLY A 38 -13.02 -7.25 12.22
CA GLY A 38 -13.91 -6.10 12.06
C GLY A 38 -14.44 -5.59 13.39
N GLY A 39 -15.72 -5.26 13.44
CA GLY A 39 -16.42 -4.86 14.67
C GLY A 39 -16.56 -6.03 15.64
N GLY A 40 -16.76 -5.70 16.95
CA GLY A 40 -16.90 -6.72 18.00
C GLY A 40 -18.07 -7.69 17.73
N GLU A 41 -18.05 -8.84 18.41
CA GLU A 41 -18.98 -9.97 18.21
C GLU A 41 -20.46 -9.54 18.14
N LYS A 42 -20.90 -8.65 19.05
CA LYS A 42 -22.28 -8.12 19.04
C LYS A 42 -22.64 -7.35 17.77
N ALA A 43 -21.69 -6.60 17.21
CA ALA A 43 -21.91 -5.84 15.98
C ALA A 43 -21.98 -6.77 14.77
N ARG A 44 -21.12 -7.78 14.72
CA ARG A 44 -21.12 -8.83 13.68
C ARG A 44 -22.41 -9.62 13.70
N GLN A 45 -22.84 -10.10 14.89
CA GLN A 45 -24.08 -10.85 15.02
C GLN A 45 -25.29 -10.01 14.59
N ARG A 46 -25.38 -8.76 15.03
CA ARG A 46 -26.46 -7.84 14.59
C ARG A 46 -26.46 -7.63 13.07
N HIS A 47 -25.30 -7.64 12.43
CA HIS A 47 -25.17 -7.52 10.97
C HIS A 47 -25.74 -8.76 10.27
N LEU A 48 -25.38 -9.95 10.75
CA LEU A 48 -25.89 -11.24 10.27
C LEU A 48 -27.40 -11.41 10.49
N ASP A 49 -27.90 -11.02 11.67
CA ASP A 49 -29.35 -11.08 12.01
C ASP A 49 -30.22 -10.23 11.07
N ARG A 50 -29.62 -9.27 10.37
CA ARG A 50 -30.27 -8.47 9.33
C ARG A 50 -30.20 -9.10 7.94
N GLY A 51 -29.74 -10.33 7.84
CA GLY A 51 -29.60 -11.04 6.57
C GLY A 51 -28.45 -10.55 5.69
N LYS A 52 -27.51 -9.77 6.22
CA LYS A 52 -26.38 -9.22 5.46
C LYS A 52 -25.15 -10.12 5.56
N MET A 53 -24.42 -10.28 4.46
CA MET A 53 -23.10 -10.89 4.50
C MET A 53 -22.08 -10.01 5.21
N LEU A 54 -21.13 -10.62 5.93
CA LEU A 54 -19.98 -9.90 6.47
C LEU A 54 -19.12 -9.34 5.31
N PRO A 55 -18.43 -8.19 5.48
CA PRO A 55 -17.71 -7.52 4.41
C PRO A 55 -16.70 -8.41 3.69
N ARG A 56 -15.92 -9.21 4.41
CA ARG A 56 -14.95 -10.13 3.80
C ARG A 56 -15.63 -11.27 3.03
N ALA A 57 -16.81 -11.70 3.44
CA ALA A 57 -17.62 -12.66 2.69
C ALA A 57 -18.16 -12.05 1.40
N ARG A 58 -18.63 -10.78 1.45
CA ARG A 58 -19.03 -10.02 0.23
C ARG A 58 -17.90 -9.96 -0.78
N VAL A 59 -16.69 -9.60 -0.32
CA VAL A 59 -15.50 -9.58 -1.18
C VAL A 59 -15.23 -10.97 -1.73
N ALA A 60 -15.14 -12.00 -0.89
CA ALA A 60 -14.81 -13.36 -1.32
C ALA A 60 -15.81 -13.91 -2.37
N ASN A 61 -17.11 -13.64 -2.21
CA ASN A 61 -18.15 -14.08 -3.15
C ASN A 61 -18.17 -13.27 -4.47
N LEU A 62 -17.61 -12.05 -4.46
CA LEU A 62 -17.48 -11.24 -5.66
C LEU A 62 -16.38 -11.73 -6.60
N LEU A 63 -15.30 -12.29 -6.06
CA LEU A 63 -14.09 -12.65 -6.80
C LEU A 63 -14.28 -13.87 -7.68
N ASP A 64 -13.44 -13.98 -8.70
CA ASP A 64 -13.33 -15.20 -9.49
C ASP A 64 -12.72 -16.33 -8.64
N TYR A 65 -13.20 -17.55 -8.86
CA TYR A 65 -12.65 -18.71 -8.18
C TYR A 65 -11.14 -18.82 -8.40
N GLY A 66 -10.37 -18.95 -7.32
CA GLY A 66 -8.91 -19.03 -7.36
C GLY A 66 -8.20 -17.68 -7.57
N SER A 67 -8.93 -16.55 -7.65
CA SER A 67 -8.31 -15.23 -7.69
C SER A 67 -7.65 -14.89 -6.36
N ALA A 68 -6.40 -14.48 -6.40
CA ALA A 68 -5.75 -13.87 -5.25
C ALA A 68 -6.36 -12.48 -4.96
N PHE A 69 -6.52 -12.16 -3.69
CA PHE A 69 -6.90 -10.82 -3.23
C PHE A 69 -5.66 -10.08 -2.72
N LEU A 70 -5.19 -9.11 -3.49
CA LEU A 70 -4.09 -8.24 -3.08
C LEU A 70 -4.64 -7.14 -2.18
N GLU A 71 -4.77 -7.43 -0.88
CA GLU A 71 -5.35 -6.52 0.10
C GLU A 71 -4.41 -5.34 0.39
N ILE A 72 -4.97 -4.12 0.43
CA ILE A 72 -4.27 -2.87 0.70
C ILE A 72 -4.62 -2.40 2.10
N GLY A 73 -3.59 -2.08 2.91
CA GLY A 73 -3.75 -1.53 4.24
C GLY A 73 -4.56 -2.42 5.18
N ALA A 74 -4.31 -3.74 5.20
CA ALA A 74 -5.00 -4.69 6.09
C ALA A 74 -4.92 -4.28 7.57
N THR A 75 -3.79 -3.70 8.00
CA THR A 75 -3.55 -3.21 9.36
C THR A 75 -3.73 -1.69 9.52
N ALA A 76 -4.39 -1.03 8.56
CA ALA A 76 -4.66 0.40 8.66
C ALA A 76 -5.43 0.74 9.95
N ALA A 77 -5.05 1.85 10.58
CA ALA A 77 -5.54 2.32 11.87
C ALA A 77 -5.24 1.39 13.07
N HIS A 78 -4.34 0.39 12.93
CA HIS A 78 -3.91 -0.42 14.07
C HIS A 78 -3.34 0.45 15.20
N GLY A 79 -3.86 0.29 16.42
CA GLY A 79 -3.47 1.10 17.58
C GLY A 79 -3.96 2.56 17.57
N LEU A 80 -4.69 3.00 16.54
CA LEU A 80 -5.31 4.31 16.50
C LEU A 80 -6.76 4.27 16.98
N TYR A 81 -7.31 5.44 17.36
CA TYR A 81 -8.72 5.61 17.74
C TYR A 81 -9.17 4.64 18.85
N ASN A 82 -8.30 4.30 19.80
CA ASN A 82 -8.54 3.33 20.87
C ASN A 82 -8.98 1.94 20.36
N GLY A 83 -8.58 1.57 19.14
CA GLY A 83 -8.96 0.32 18.50
C GLY A 83 -10.35 0.31 17.84
N ASP A 84 -11.01 1.45 17.78
CA ASP A 84 -12.39 1.58 17.28
C ASP A 84 -12.57 1.40 15.77
N ALA A 85 -11.48 1.48 15.01
CA ALA A 85 -11.51 1.43 13.55
C ALA A 85 -10.55 0.37 12.96
N PRO A 86 -10.73 -0.93 13.27
CA PRO A 86 -9.89 -1.99 12.70
C PRO A 86 -9.94 -1.97 11.17
N SER A 87 -8.78 -2.16 10.53
CA SER A 87 -8.62 -2.03 9.06
C SER A 87 -9.16 -0.70 8.51
N ALA A 88 -9.19 0.36 9.35
CA ALA A 88 -9.81 1.65 9.05
C ALA A 88 -11.30 1.54 8.64
N GLY A 89 -12.03 0.50 9.05
CA GLY A 89 -13.43 0.26 8.70
C GLY A 89 -13.67 -0.06 7.21
N LEU A 90 -12.62 -0.45 6.47
CA LEU A 90 -12.69 -0.75 5.04
C LEU A 90 -11.90 -2.01 4.69
N VAL A 91 -12.45 -2.86 3.83
CA VAL A 91 -11.69 -3.90 3.11
C VAL A 91 -11.43 -3.37 1.70
N ALA A 92 -10.17 -3.16 1.34
CA ALA A 92 -9.79 -2.64 0.03
C ALA A 92 -8.67 -3.48 -0.58
N GLY A 93 -8.71 -3.69 -1.89
CA GLY A 93 -7.68 -4.47 -2.59
C GLY A 93 -8.02 -4.75 -4.03
N ILE A 94 -7.11 -5.46 -4.70
CA ILE A 94 -7.23 -5.81 -6.12
C ILE A 94 -7.44 -7.32 -6.24
N ALA A 95 -8.40 -7.68 -7.08
CA ALA A 95 -8.64 -9.07 -7.45
C ALA A 95 -9.32 -9.17 -8.80
N GLN A 96 -9.41 -10.37 -9.35
CA GLN A 96 -10.11 -10.61 -10.60
C GLN A 96 -11.61 -10.79 -10.36
N VAL A 97 -12.39 -10.06 -11.16
CA VAL A 97 -13.83 -10.21 -11.29
C VAL A 97 -14.12 -10.38 -12.78
N HIS A 98 -14.72 -11.49 -13.15
CA HIS A 98 -14.95 -11.86 -14.56
C HIS A 98 -13.69 -11.75 -15.43
N GLY A 99 -12.55 -12.25 -14.92
CA GLY A 99 -11.25 -12.25 -15.59
C GLY A 99 -10.55 -10.90 -15.70
N ARG A 100 -11.07 -9.83 -15.04
CA ARG A 100 -10.50 -8.49 -15.05
C ARG A 100 -10.01 -8.10 -13.66
N ASP A 101 -8.83 -7.53 -13.59
CA ASP A 101 -8.35 -6.92 -12.34
C ASP A 101 -9.20 -5.68 -12.04
N CYS A 102 -9.81 -5.67 -10.85
CA CYS A 102 -10.66 -4.61 -10.35
C CYS A 102 -10.16 -4.13 -8.98
N MET A 103 -10.30 -2.84 -8.70
CA MET A 103 -10.18 -2.31 -7.36
C MET A 103 -11.50 -2.51 -6.63
N ILE A 104 -11.46 -3.18 -5.49
CA ILE A 104 -12.63 -3.44 -4.64
C ILE A 104 -12.49 -2.61 -3.38
N ILE A 105 -13.53 -1.88 -3.01
CA ILE A 105 -13.61 -1.07 -1.79
C ILE A 105 -14.92 -1.41 -1.09
N CYS A 106 -14.84 -2.11 0.04
CA CYS A 106 -15.99 -2.58 0.79
C CYS A 106 -16.02 -1.93 2.17
N ASN A 107 -17.12 -1.26 2.51
CA ASN A 107 -17.32 -0.73 3.85
C ASN A 107 -17.57 -1.87 4.84
N ASP A 108 -16.98 -1.75 6.03
CA ASP A 108 -17.29 -2.62 7.16
C ASP A 108 -18.29 -1.93 8.10
N ALA A 109 -19.58 -2.18 7.89
CA ALA A 109 -20.63 -1.61 8.74
C ALA A 109 -20.66 -2.20 10.16
N THR A 110 -19.91 -3.28 10.43
CA THR A 110 -19.72 -3.79 11.80
C THR A 110 -18.82 -2.88 12.61
N VAL A 111 -17.98 -2.08 11.93
CA VAL A 111 -17.10 -1.07 12.51
C VAL A 111 -17.82 0.27 12.54
N LYS A 112 -18.36 0.64 13.69
CA LYS A 112 -19.06 1.94 13.93
C LYS A 112 -20.08 2.31 12.83
N GLY A 113 -20.81 1.31 12.29
CA GLY A 113 -21.82 1.54 11.26
C GLY A 113 -21.24 1.95 9.89
N GLY A 114 -20.00 1.63 9.61
CA GLY A 114 -19.33 2.00 8.35
C GLY A 114 -19.01 3.49 8.25
N THR A 115 -18.91 4.22 9.37
CA THR A 115 -18.51 5.63 9.36
C THR A 115 -17.04 5.81 9.03
N TYR A 116 -16.73 6.89 8.32
CA TYR A 116 -15.37 7.21 7.88
C TYR A 116 -14.60 7.98 8.95
N TYR A 117 -13.56 7.39 9.48
CA TYR A 117 -12.50 8.01 10.26
C TYR A 117 -11.45 8.67 9.32
N PRO A 118 -10.52 9.49 9.81
CA PRO A 118 -9.45 10.06 8.97
C PRO A 118 -8.67 8.98 8.20
N MET A 119 -8.36 7.85 8.86
CA MET A 119 -7.67 6.74 8.19
C MET A 119 -8.56 5.98 7.20
N SER A 120 -9.89 5.98 7.37
CA SER A 120 -10.81 5.42 6.37
C SER A 120 -10.76 6.23 5.08
N VAL A 121 -10.79 7.56 5.19
CA VAL A 121 -10.64 8.47 4.05
C VAL A 121 -9.30 8.23 3.34
N LYS A 122 -8.20 8.24 4.09
CA LYS A 122 -6.86 8.01 3.54
C LYS A 122 -6.74 6.67 2.82
N LYS A 123 -7.33 5.59 3.37
CA LYS A 123 -7.33 4.26 2.74
C LYS A 123 -8.15 4.24 1.46
N HIS A 124 -9.34 4.84 1.47
CA HIS A 124 -10.19 4.96 0.27
C HIS A 124 -9.48 5.74 -0.84
N LEU A 125 -8.91 6.90 -0.51
CA LEU A 125 -8.16 7.72 -1.46
C LEU A 125 -6.96 6.98 -2.04
N ARG A 126 -6.22 6.19 -1.20
CA ARG A 126 -5.12 5.38 -1.71
C ARG A 126 -5.59 4.29 -2.67
N ALA A 127 -6.71 3.64 -2.37
CA ALA A 127 -7.29 2.65 -3.28
C ALA A 127 -7.70 3.30 -4.62
N GLN A 128 -8.30 4.48 -4.60
CA GLN A 128 -8.65 5.23 -5.81
C GLN A 128 -7.40 5.68 -6.59
N GLU A 129 -6.34 6.14 -5.90
CA GLU A 129 -5.06 6.51 -6.53
C GLU A 129 -4.47 5.32 -7.31
N ILE A 130 -4.41 4.14 -6.67
CA ILE A 130 -3.95 2.91 -7.34
C ILE A 130 -4.85 2.56 -8.52
N ALA A 131 -6.18 2.65 -8.35
CA ALA A 131 -7.13 2.34 -9.42
C ALA A 131 -6.97 3.29 -10.61
N GLU A 132 -6.80 4.59 -10.37
CA GLU A 132 -6.57 5.59 -11.41
C GLU A 132 -5.26 5.34 -12.16
N GLU A 133 -4.16 5.15 -11.43
CA GLU A 133 -2.84 4.93 -12.00
C GLU A 133 -2.70 3.60 -12.75
N CYS A 134 -3.46 2.58 -12.32
CA CYS A 134 -3.47 1.26 -12.94
C CYS A 134 -4.65 1.04 -13.90
N HIS A 135 -5.51 2.04 -14.11
CA HIS A 135 -6.72 1.96 -14.92
C HIS A 135 -7.64 0.78 -14.54
N LEU A 136 -7.83 0.53 -13.24
CA LEU A 136 -8.67 -0.55 -12.75
C LEU A 136 -10.11 -0.08 -12.54
N PRO A 137 -11.12 -0.80 -13.05
CA PRO A 137 -12.52 -0.58 -12.67
C PRO A 137 -12.67 -0.63 -11.14
N CYS A 138 -13.46 0.29 -10.58
CA CYS A 138 -13.74 0.33 -9.15
C CYS A 138 -15.09 -0.30 -8.83
N LEU A 139 -15.10 -1.20 -7.85
CA LEU A 139 -16.28 -1.82 -7.27
C LEU A 139 -16.43 -1.36 -5.82
N TYR A 140 -17.46 -0.56 -5.55
CA TYR A 140 -17.77 -0.05 -4.22
C TYR A 140 -18.90 -0.87 -3.61
N LEU A 141 -18.61 -1.69 -2.59
CA LEU A 141 -19.62 -2.40 -1.80
C LEU A 141 -20.00 -1.52 -0.62
N VAL A 142 -21.06 -0.74 -0.78
CA VAL A 142 -21.36 0.40 0.09
C VAL A 142 -22.32 0.03 1.22
N ASP A 143 -21.89 0.29 2.44
CA ASP A 143 -22.68 0.18 3.67
C ASP A 143 -22.10 1.17 4.68
N SER A 144 -22.41 2.48 4.50
CA SER A 144 -21.71 3.59 5.16
C SER A 144 -22.65 4.57 5.86
N GLY A 145 -22.35 4.85 7.11
CA GLY A 145 -22.97 5.90 7.90
C GLY A 145 -22.48 7.34 7.59
N GLY A 146 -21.60 7.51 6.60
CA GLY A 146 -21.01 8.83 6.28
C GLY A 146 -19.79 9.17 7.15
N ALA A 147 -19.51 10.47 7.34
CA ALA A 147 -18.34 10.92 8.10
C ALA A 147 -18.51 10.66 9.61
N ASN A 148 -17.41 10.32 10.28
CA ASN A 148 -17.38 10.24 11.74
C ASN A 148 -17.43 11.65 12.35
N LEU A 149 -18.55 12.01 12.96
CA LEU A 149 -18.78 13.37 13.46
C LEU A 149 -17.78 13.85 14.53
N PRO A 150 -17.33 13.03 15.49
CA PRO A 150 -16.31 13.46 16.45
C PRO A 150 -14.98 13.85 15.83
N ASN A 151 -14.66 13.35 14.64
CA ASN A 151 -13.41 13.66 13.90
C ASN A 151 -13.70 14.47 12.63
N GLN A 152 -14.77 15.27 12.60
CA GLN A 152 -15.22 15.95 11.40
C GLN A 152 -14.18 16.93 10.82
N ASP A 153 -13.37 17.54 11.65
CA ASP A 153 -12.27 18.46 11.30
C ASP A 153 -11.13 17.77 10.54
N GLU A 154 -10.88 16.47 10.80
CA GLU A 154 -9.88 15.66 10.09
C GLU A 154 -10.48 14.80 8.96
N VAL A 155 -11.80 14.87 8.74
CA VAL A 155 -12.51 14.07 7.73
C VAL A 155 -13.08 14.92 6.61
N PHE A 156 -13.54 16.16 6.89
CA PHE A 156 -14.38 16.90 5.94
C PHE A 156 -13.70 18.07 5.22
N PRO A 157 -12.98 19.03 5.89
CA PRO A 157 -12.76 20.36 5.30
C PRO A 157 -11.59 20.49 4.34
N ASP A 158 -10.61 19.57 4.35
CA ASP A 158 -9.37 19.71 3.58
C ASP A 158 -9.43 19.02 2.21
N ARG A 159 -8.43 19.32 1.38
CA ARG A 159 -8.30 18.82 0.00
C ARG A 159 -8.36 17.30 -0.10
N ASP A 160 -7.63 16.58 0.76
CA ASP A 160 -7.51 15.13 0.73
C ASP A 160 -8.39 14.47 1.81
N HIS A 161 -9.55 15.10 2.08
CA HIS A 161 -10.61 14.62 2.94
C HIS A 161 -11.75 13.96 2.15
N PHE A 162 -12.88 13.74 2.80
CA PHE A 162 -13.99 12.95 2.28
C PHE A 162 -14.50 13.41 0.90
N GLY A 163 -14.54 14.72 0.66
CA GLY A 163 -14.94 15.29 -0.63
C GLY A 163 -14.02 14.88 -1.80
N ARG A 164 -12.76 14.55 -1.52
CA ARG A 164 -11.81 14.11 -2.53
C ARG A 164 -12.18 12.76 -3.15
N ILE A 165 -12.87 11.89 -2.40
CA ILE A 165 -13.37 10.61 -2.89
C ILE A 165 -14.27 10.83 -4.12
N PHE A 166 -15.21 11.77 -4.02
CA PHE A 166 -16.18 12.07 -5.09
C PHE A 166 -15.52 12.77 -6.27
N TYR A 167 -14.60 13.70 -6.00
CA TYR A 167 -13.79 14.33 -7.03
C TYR A 167 -13.00 13.29 -7.85
N ASN A 168 -12.33 12.36 -7.18
CA ASN A 168 -11.58 11.30 -7.84
C ASN A 168 -12.51 10.39 -8.64
N GLN A 169 -13.67 10.00 -8.10
CA GLN A 169 -14.65 9.15 -8.77
C GLN A 169 -15.11 9.76 -10.10
N ALA A 170 -15.50 11.05 -10.09
CA ALA A 170 -15.89 11.75 -11.30
C ALA A 170 -14.77 11.82 -12.34
N ARG A 171 -13.53 12.08 -11.89
CA ARG A 171 -12.37 12.16 -12.78
C ARG A 171 -11.96 10.81 -13.35
N MET A 172 -12.05 9.75 -12.57
CA MET A 172 -11.79 8.38 -13.05
C MET A 172 -12.83 7.96 -14.09
N SER A 173 -14.12 8.22 -13.84
CA SER A 173 -15.18 7.99 -14.83
C SER A 173 -14.89 8.75 -16.14
N ALA A 174 -14.52 10.04 -16.07
CA ALA A 174 -14.13 10.84 -17.23
C ALA A 174 -12.91 10.30 -18.00
N LYS A 175 -12.04 9.51 -17.34
CA LYS A 175 -10.91 8.77 -17.96
C LYS A 175 -11.33 7.40 -18.49
N GLY A 176 -12.61 7.04 -18.41
CA GLY A 176 -13.13 5.74 -18.81
C GLY A 176 -12.77 4.61 -17.84
N ILE A 177 -12.44 4.92 -16.59
CA ILE A 177 -12.27 3.95 -15.52
C ILE A 177 -13.63 3.75 -14.87
N ALA A 178 -14.26 2.61 -15.11
CA ALA A 178 -15.61 2.34 -14.68
C ALA A 178 -15.77 2.38 -13.16
N GLN A 179 -16.85 3.01 -12.70
CA GLN A 179 -17.24 3.17 -11.30
C GLN A 179 -18.55 2.41 -11.08
N ILE A 180 -18.52 1.33 -10.33
CA ILE A 180 -19.68 0.46 -10.07
C ILE A 180 -19.95 0.43 -8.58
N ALA A 181 -21.12 0.89 -8.16
CA ALA A 181 -21.53 0.83 -6.75
C ALA A 181 -22.58 -0.25 -6.52
N VAL A 182 -22.46 -0.95 -5.41
CA VAL A 182 -23.40 -1.94 -4.89
C VAL A 182 -23.84 -1.52 -3.51
N VAL A 183 -25.05 -1.03 -3.38
CA VAL A 183 -25.62 -0.51 -2.13
C VAL A 183 -26.23 -1.66 -1.34
N MET A 184 -25.46 -2.16 -0.37
CA MET A 184 -25.79 -3.35 0.44
C MET A 184 -26.16 -2.96 1.89
N GLY A 185 -26.39 -1.68 2.10
CA GLY A 185 -26.78 -1.12 3.38
C GLY A 185 -27.04 0.37 3.30
N SER A 186 -26.91 1.07 4.43
CA SER A 186 -27.16 2.51 4.47
C SER A 186 -26.09 3.29 3.69
N CYS A 187 -26.53 4.28 2.91
CA CYS A 187 -25.69 5.31 2.30
C CYS A 187 -26.24 6.67 2.70
N THR A 188 -25.71 7.23 3.78
CA THR A 188 -26.27 8.44 4.39
C THR A 188 -25.33 9.63 4.23
N ALA A 189 -25.89 10.81 4.06
CA ALA A 189 -25.19 12.10 3.94
C ALA A 189 -24.14 12.06 2.81
N GLY A 190 -22.88 12.39 3.09
CA GLY A 190 -21.80 12.30 2.09
C GLY A 190 -21.63 10.93 1.48
N GLY A 191 -21.90 9.84 2.21
CA GLY A 191 -21.84 8.47 1.69
C GLY A 191 -22.82 8.20 0.55
N ALA A 192 -23.90 8.96 0.43
CA ALA A 192 -24.89 8.85 -0.65
C ALA A 192 -24.32 9.23 -2.03
N TYR A 193 -23.24 10.03 -2.06
CA TYR A 193 -22.63 10.43 -3.34
C TYR A 193 -21.81 9.30 -3.98
N VAL A 194 -21.30 8.33 -3.23
CA VAL A 194 -20.57 7.19 -3.82
C VAL A 194 -21.44 6.46 -4.85
N PRO A 195 -22.66 5.96 -4.50
CA PRO A 195 -23.54 5.36 -5.51
C PRO A 195 -24.10 6.38 -6.51
N ALA A 196 -24.49 7.58 -6.06
CA ALA A 196 -25.11 8.56 -6.95
C ALA A 196 -24.20 9.10 -8.06
N MET A 197 -22.88 8.97 -7.90
CA MET A 197 -21.86 9.39 -8.88
C MET A 197 -21.18 8.22 -9.58
N SER A 198 -21.60 6.98 -9.31
CA SER A 198 -21.10 5.80 -10.01
C SER A 198 -21.72 5.70 -11.41
N ASP A 199 -21.00 5.08 -12.36
CA ASP A 199 -21.49 4.86 -13.72
C ASP A 199 -22.63 3.82 -13.73
N ILE A 200 -22.60 2.89 -12.77
CA ILE A 200 -23.62 1.87 -12.55
C ILE A 200 -23.86 1.74 -11.04
N THR A 201 -25.14 1.76 -10.64
CA THR A 201 -25.55 1.58 -9.24
C THR A 201 -26.55 0.45 -9.10
N ILE A 202 -26.21 -0.51 -8.25
CA ILE A 202 -27.03 -1.66 -7.87
C ILE A 202 -27.48 -1.45 -6.43
N ILE A 203 -28.74 -1.71 -6.09
CA ILE A 203 -29.26 -1.55 -4.73
C ILE A 203 -30.00 -2.80 -4.26
N VAL A 204 -29.76 -3.23 -3.03
CA VAL A 204 -30.38 -4.41 -2.42
C VAL A 204 -31.71 -4.02 -1.77
N ARG A 205 -32.79 -4.74 -2.12
CA ARG A 205 -34.14 -4.57 -1.59
C ARG A 205 -34.16 -4.72 -0.06
N GLY A 206 -34.80 -3.79 0.64
CA GLY A 206 -35.01 -3.84 2.08
C GLY A 206 -33.75 -3.68 2.94
N ALA A 207 -32.55 -3.65 2.33
CA ALA A 207 -31.28 -3.44 3.01
C ALA A 207 -30.58 -2.15 2.56
N GLY A 208 -30.55 -1.89 1.27
CA GLY A 208 -29.92 -0.71 0.66
C GLY A 208 -30.80 0.54 0.77
N THR A 209 -30.20 1.64 1.24
CA THR A 209 -30.86 2.96 1.24
C THR A 209 -29.88 4.05 0.83
N ILE A 210 -30.36 5.03 0.07
CA ILE A 210 -29.58 6.21 -0.35
C ILE A 210 -30.37 7.46 -0.02
N PHE A 211 -29.84 8.32 0.87
CA PHE A 211 -30.45 9.63 1.15
C PHE A 211 -29.42 10.61 1.74
N LEU A 212 -29.57 11.89 1.40
CA LEU A 212 -28.70 12.96 1.94
C LEU A 212 -29.01 13.24 3.42
N ALA A 213 -30.29 13.11 3.80
CA ALA A 213 -30.75 13.27 5.18
C ALA A 213 -31.61 12.07 5.57
N GLY A 214 -31.21 11.33 6.61
CA GLY A 214 -32.00 10.20 7.11
C GLY A 214 -33.31 10.62 7.77
N PRO A 215 -34.26 9.68 8.01
CA PRO A 215 -35.58 9.97 8.56
C PRO A 215 -35.59 10.85 9.82
N PRO A 216 -34.67 10.71 10.79
CA PRO A 216 -34.64 11.58 11.96
C PRO A 216 -34.34 13.04 11.61
N LEU A 217 -33.44 13.28 10.64
CA LEU A 217 -33.09 14.62 10.21
C LEU A 217 -34.20 15.25 9.36
N VAL A 218 -34.87 14.48 8.50
CA VAL A 218 -36.06 14.91 7.74
C VAL A 218 -37.15 15.35 8.71
N LYS A 219 -37.46 14.53 9.73
CA LYS A 219 -38.44 14.88 10.76
C LYS A 219 -38.08 16.18 11.50
N ALA A 220 -36.81 16.34 11.86
CA ALA A 220 -36.35 17.55 12.54
C ALA A 220 -36.43 18.81 11.66
N ALA A 221 -36.15 18.68 10.36
CA ALA A 221 -36.10 19.81 9.43
C ALA A 221 -37.47 20.21 8.87
N THR A 222 -38.34 19.24 8.59
CA THR A 222 -39.61 19.47 7.88
C THR A 222 -40.86 19.07 8.66
N GLY A 223 -40.69 18.32 9.77
CA GLY A 223 -41.80 17.69 10.51
C GLY A 223 -42.35 16.41 9.87
N GLU A 224 -41.88 16.03 8.68
CA GLU A 224 -42.32 14.84 7.98
C GLU A 224 -41.87 13.56 8.70
N VAL A 225 -42.77 12.60 8.84
CA VAL A 225 -42.49 11.25 9.37
C VAL A 225 -42.50 10.26 8.22
N VAL A 226 -41.35 9.77 7.85
CA VAL A 226 -41.15 8.85 6.71
C VAL A 226 -40.27 7.68 7.13
N SER A 227 -40.52 6.49 6.57
CA SER A 227 -39.64 5.34 6.75
C SER A 227 -38.37 5.48 5.92
N ALA A 228 -37.29 4.76 6.26
CA ALA A 228 -36.07 4.74 5.46
C ALA A 228 -36.32 4.17 4.04
N GLU A 229 -37.18 3.15 3.94
CA GLU A 229 -37.54 2.53 2.65
C GLU A 229 -38.35 3.49 1.77
N ASP A 230 -39.33 4.21 2.32
CA ASP A 230 -40.15 5.18 1.58
C ASP A 230 -39.34 6.44 1.22
N LEU A 231 -38.34 6.81 2.04
CA LEU A 231 -37.49 7.99 1.80
C LEU A 231 -36.46 7.75 0.69
N GLY A 232 -35.81 6.59 0.70
CA GLY A 232 -34.71 6.31 -0.22
C GLY A 232 -34.31 4.84 -0.28
N GLY A 233 -35.30 3.95 -0.23
CA GLY A 233 -35.11 2.51 -0.42
C GLY A 233 -34.97 2.10 -1.88
N ALA A 234 -34.81 0.81 -2.08
CA ALA A 234 -34.52 0.24 -3.39
C ALA A 234 -35.61 0.49 -4.44
N ASP A 235 -36.91 0.37 -4.08
CA ASP A 235 -38.01 0.63 -4.99
C ASP A 235 -38.08 2.11 -5.40
N VAL A 236 -37.83 3.03 -4.47
CA VAL A 236 -37.77 4.47 -4.74
C VAL A 236 -36.71 4.78 -5.78
N HIS A 237 -35.49 4.25 -5.59
CA HIS A 237 -34.36 4.62 -6.43
C HIS A 237 -34.31 3.90 -7.77
N THR A 238 -34.86 2.70 -7.88
CA THR A 238 -34.92 1.99 -9.17
C THR A 238 -36.14 2.33 -10.02
N ARG A 239 -37.21 2.87 -9.42
CA ARG A 239 -38.47 3.13 -10.14
C ARG A 239 -38.87 4.60 -10.20
N LEU A 240 -38.63 5.39 -9.15
CA LEU A 240 -39.10 6.77 -9.08
C LEU A 240 -38.01 7.80 -9.35
N SER A 241 -36.90 7.73 -8.65
CA SER A 241 -35.82 8.74 -8.75
C SER A 241 -34.78 8.43 -9.82
N GLY A 242 -34.61 7.14 -10.19
CA GLY A 242 -33.60 6.71 -11.16
C GLY A 242 -32.15 6.85 -10.66
N VAL A 243 -31.92 6.93 -9.36
CA VAL A 243 -30.56 6.98 -8.77
C VAL A 243 -29.87 5.62 -8.84
N ALA A 244 -30.62 4.52 -8.80
CA ALA A 244 -30.08 3.18 -8.96
C ALA A 244 -30.61 2.53 -10.25
N ASP A 245 -29.73 1.80 -10.94
CA ASP A 245 -30.00 1.20 -12.24
C ASP A 245 -30.55 -0.21 -12.12
N TYR A 246 -30.13 -0.96 -11.10
CA TYR A 246 -30.51 -2.35 -10.91
C TYR A 246 -30.99 -2.62 -9.48
N LEU A 247 -32.09 -3.37 -9.40
CA LEU A 247 -32.64 -3.89 -8.16
C LEU A 247 -32.12 -5.30 -7.92
N ALA A 248 -31.51 -5.53 -6.77
CA ALA A 248 -31.12 -6.85 -6.29
C ALA A 248 -32.02 -7.31 -5.16
N GLU A 249 -32.33 -8.59 -5.09
CA GLU A 249 -33.19 -9.15 -4.05
C GLU A 249 -32.43 -9.36 -2.71
N ASP A 250 -31.13 -9.69 -2.80
CA ASP A 250 -30.23 -9.94 -1.68
C ASP A 250 -28.77 -9.65 -2.05
N ASP A 251 -27.86 -9.90 -1.08
CA ASP A 251 -26.41 -9.68 -1.27
C ASP A 251 -25.85 -10.57 -2.40
N ASP A 252 -26.26 -11.83 -2.52
CA ASP A 252 -25.79 -12.76 -3.56
C ASP A 252 -26.20 -12.29 -4.97
N HIS A 253 -27.47 -11.89 -5.12
CA HIS A 253 -27.95 -11.35 -6.39
C HIS A 253 -27.25 -10.03 -6.75
N ALA A 254 -27.00 -9.18 -5.77
CA ALA A 254 -26.27 -7.91 -6.00
C ALA A 254 -24.84 -8.14 -6.50
N LEU A 255 -24.12 -9.12 -5.92
CA LEU A 255 -22.78 -9.50 -6.36
C LEU A 255 -22.80 -10.12 -7.77
N ALA A 256 -23.83 -10.92 -8.11
CA ALA A 256 -23.99 -11.46 -9.46
C ALA A 256 -24.22 -10.33 -10.49
N LEU A 257 -25.05 -9.33 -10.17
CA LEU A 257 -25.26 -8.15 -11.02
C LEU A 257 -23.98 -7.32 -11.18
N ALA A 258 -23.19 -7.16 -10.10
CA ALA A 258 -21.91 -6.48 -10.16
C ALA A 258 -20.91 -7.21 -11.08
N ARG A 259 -20.83 -8.53 -11.00
CA ARG A 259 -20.04 -9.36 -11.92
C ARG A 259 -20.49 -9.19 -13.37
N GLN A 260 -21.82 -9.15 -13.61
CA GLN A 260 -22.37 -8.90 -14.94
C GLN A 260 -22.03 -7.50 -15.45
N ALA A 261 -22.07 -6.48 -14.58
CA ALA A 261 -21.64 -5.13 -14.94
C ALA A 261 -20.18 -5.08 -15.37
N VAL A 262 -19.28 -5.80 -14.68
CA VAL A 262 -17.87 -5.93 -15.09
C VAL A 262 -17.74 -6.68 -16.42
N ALA A 263 -18.52 -7.73 -16.65
CA ALA A 263 -18.53 -8.47 -17.92
C ALA A 263 -18.88 -7.57 -19.11
N ASN A 264 -19.76 -6.59 -18.91
CA ASN A 264 -20.24 -5.67 -19.93
C ASN A 264 -19.28 -4.51 -20.25
N LEU A 265 -18.14 -4.37 -19.57
CA LEU A 265 -17.22 -3.22 -19.75
C LEU A 265 -16.56 -3.17 -21.13
N ASN A 266 -16.62 -4.24 -21.92
CA ASN A 266 -16.10 -4.33 -23.29
C ASN A 266 -14.70 -3.68 -23.50
N ARG A 267 -13.83 -3.79 -22.50
CA ARG A 267 -12.44 -3.34 -22.62
C ARG A 267 -11.55 -4.49 -23.05
N PRO A 268 -10.71 -4.31 -24.08
CA PRO A 268 -9.74 -5.33 -24.42
C PRO A 268 -8.78 -5.53 -23.24
N LYS A 269 -8.41 -6.78 -22.98
CA LYS A 269 -7.33 -7.09 -22.04
C LYS A 269 -6.03 -6.60 -22.69
N LEU A 270 -5.23 -5.81 -21.95
CA LEU A 270 -3.91 -5.43 -22.44
C LEU A 270 -3.01 -6.66 -22.45
N GLU A 271 -2.40 -6.93 -23.59
CA GLU A 271 -1.35 -7.93 -23.68
C GLU A 271 -0.06 -7.35 -23.10
N LEU A 272 0.49 -8.05 -22.11
CA LEU A 272 1.77 -7.65 -21.53
C LEU A 272 2.89 -7.96 -22.53
N PRO A 273 3.69 -6.97 -22.94
CA PRO A 273 4.78 -7.23 -23.88
C PRO A 273 5.85 -8.11 -23.25
N ASN A 274 6.36 -9.07 -24.03
CA ASN A 274 7.44 -9.98 -23.63
C ASN A 274 7.17 -10.84 -22.37
N LEU A 275 5.91 -11.15 -22.11
CA LEU A 275 5.55 -12.10 -21.05
C LEU A 275 6.13 -13.48 -21.42
N GLN A 276 6.88 -14.06 -20.49
CA GLN A 276 7.44 -15.41 -20.62
C GLN A 276 6.64 -16.39 -19.73
N PRO A 277 6.72 -17.71 -19.98
CA PRO A 277 6.23 -18.68 -19.02
C PRO A 277 6.93 -18.48 -17.67
N ALA A 278 6.16 -18.48 -16.58
CA ALA A 278 6.70 -18.38 -15.23
C ALA A 278 7.59 -19.58 -14.93
N GLU A 279 8.73 -19.35 -14.30
CA GLU A 279 9.66 -20.38 -13.86
C GLU A 279 10.02 -20.16 -12.41
N ASP A 280 9.97 -21.21 -11.58
CA ASP A 280 10.34 -21.09 -10.19
C ASP A 280 11.84 -20.78 -10.02
N PRO A 281 12.21 -20.01 -8.98
CA PRO A 281 13.61 -19.84 -8.61
C PRO A 281 14.27 -21.20 -8.33
N GLN A 282 15.60 -21.27 -8.49
CA GLN A 282 16.34 -22.49 -8.15
C GLN A 282 16.47 -22.73 -6.64
N TYR A 283 16.35 -21.67 -5.86
CA TYR A 283 16.41 -21.69 -4.40
C TYR A 283 15.03 -21.44 -3.83
N ASP A 284 14.70 -22.17 -2.77
CA ASP A 284 13.38 -22.07 -2.13
C ASP A 284 13.13 -20.64 -1.62
N PRO A 285 12.05 -19.97 -2.04
CA PRO A 285 11.67 -18.65 -1.51
C PRO A 285 11.53 -18.60 0.00
N SER A 286 11.24 -19.71 0.67
CA SER A 286 11.15 -19.79 2.13
C SER A 286 12.48 -19.51 2.84
N GLU A 287 13.61 -19.74 2.17
CA GLU A 287 14.95 -19.46 2.69
C GLU A 287 15.22 -17.95 2.90
N ILE A 288 14.43 -17.07 2.29
CA ILE A 288 14.56 -15.60 2.46
C ILE A 288 14.57 -15.22 3.94
N LEU A 289 13.80 -15.92 4.78
CA LEU A 289 13.74 -15.64 6.21
C LEU A 289 15.08 -15.84 6.95
N GLY A 290 15.92 -16.74 6.45
CA GLY A 290 17.25 -16.98 7.02
C GLY A 290 18.37 -16.19 6.33
N VAL A 291 18.12 -15.71 5.09
CA VAL A 291 19.09 -14.94 4.29
C VAL A 291 19.27 -13.54 4.81
N VAL A 292 18.19 -12.87 5.20
CA VAL A 292 18.25 -11.48 5.65
C VAL A 292 18.56 -11.42 7.14
N PRO A 293 19.64 -10.71 7.54
CA PRO A 293 20.02 -10.63 8.94
C PRO A 293 18.95 -9.99 9.82
N ARG A 294 18.84 -10.48 11.05
CA ARG A 294 18.00 -9.87 12.09
C ARG A 294 18.44 -8.43 12.41
N ASP A 295 19.76 -8.20 12.50
CA ASP A 295 20.32 -6.88 12.75
C ASP A 295 20.44 -6.10 11.44
N LEU A 296 19.69 -5.00 11.31
CA LEU A 296 19.69 -4.14 10.11
C LEU A 296 21.06 -3.50 9.81
N ARG A 297 22.01 -3.51 10.76
CA ARG A 297 23.39 -3.04 10.55
C ARG A 297 24.26 -4.09 9.89
N SER A 298 23.85 -5.36 9.93
CA SER A 298 24.57 -6.45 9.29
C SER A 298 24.36 -6.40 7.79
N GLN A 299 25.46 -6.48 7.05
CA GLN A 299 25.43 -6.48 5.60
C GLN A 299 25.28 -7.91 5.05
N TYR A 300 24.54 -8.03 3.96
CA TYR A 300 24.41 -9.25 3.19
C TYR A 300 24.39 -8.92 1.70
N ASP A 301 24.71 -9.89 0.85
CA ASP A 301 24.62 -9.69 -0.60
C ASP A 301 23.17 -9.82 -1.05
N ILE A 302 22.60 -8.73 -1.57
CA ILE A 302 21.22 -8.68 -2.05
C ILE A 302 20.94 -9.71 -3.17
N ARG A 303 21.98 -10.19 -3.86
CA ARG A 303 21.83 -11.24 -4.88
C ARG A 303 21.33 -12.55 -4.31
N GLU A 304 21.53 -12.80 -3.01
CA GLU A 304 20.96 -13.96 -2.31
C GLU A 304 19.43 -13.87 -2.23
N VAL A 305 18.88 -12.67 -2.01
CA VAL A 305 17.42 -12.43 -2.08
C VAL A 305 16.93 -12.57 -3.52
N LEU A 306 17.64 -11.93 -4.48
CA LEU A 306 17.28 -12.00 -5.90
C LEU A 306 17.25 -13.45 -6.41
N ALA A 307 18.19 -14.30 -5.98
CA ALA A 307 18.24 -15.71 -6.37
C ALA A 307 16.97 -16.49 -5.96
N ARG A 308 16.21 -15.99 -4.97
CA ARG A 308 14.96 -16.58 -4.45
C ARG A 308 13.68 -15.86 -4.92
N LEU A 309 13.85 -14.78 -5.70
CA LEU A 309 12.72 -13.99 -6.21
C LEU A 309 12.53 -14.12 -7.73
N VAL A 310 13.63 -14.12 -8.51
CA VAL A 310 13.54 -14.03 -9.96
C VAL A 310 13.47 -15.40 -10.63
N ASP A 311 12.82 -15.45 -11.77
CA ASP A 311 12.58 -16.67 -12.54
C ASP A 311 13.88 -17.41 -12.89
N GLY A 312 13.94 -18.71 -12.55
CA GLY A 312 15.11 -19.57 -12.76
C GLY A 312 16.40 -19.02 -12.12
N SER A 313 16.28 -18.13 -11.13
CA SER A 313 17.40 -17.40 -10.53
C SER A 313 18.28 -16.69 -11.57
N ARG A 314 17.69 -16.27 -12.70
CA ARG A 314 18.39 -15.57 -13.80
C ARG A 314 18.32 -14.06 -13.62
N PHE A 315 19.50 -13.44 -13.61
CA PHE A 315 19.65 -12.01 -13.46
C PHE A 315 20.72 -11.47 -14.42
N ASP A 316 20.37 -10.51 -15.26
CA ASP A 316 21.31 -9.83 -16.15
C ASP A 316 21.76 -8.53 -15.49
N GLU A 317 22.85 -8.61 -14.74
CA GLU A 317 23.35 -7.51 -13.92
C GLU A 317 23.99 -6.42 -14.76
N PHE A 318 23.42 -5.22 -14.70
CA PHE A 318 23.93 -4.04 -15.38
C PHE A 318 25.02 -3.36 -14.56
N LYS A 319 26.18 -3.08 -15.18
CA LYS A 319 27.35 -2.45 -14.55
C LYS A 319 27.79 -3.14 -13.24
N ALA A 320 27.90 -4.47 -13.24
CA ALA A 320 28.25 -5.27 -12.06
C ALA A 320 29.54 -4.83 -11.34
N ARG A 321 30.49 -4.19 -12.06
CA ARG A 321 31.79 -3.75 -11.54
C ARG A 321 31.84 -2.27 -11.14
N PHE A 322 30.77 -1.49 -11.36
CA PHE A 322 30.69 -0.07 -11.05
C PHE A 322 29.55 0.20 -10.08
N GLY A 323 29.77 1.04 -9.06
CA GLY A 323 28.76 1.36 -8.05
C GLY A 323 28.20 0.11 -7.35
N THR A 324 29.08 -0.73 -6.82
CA THR A 324 28.76 -2.08 -6.34
C THR A 324 27.83 -2.12 -5.11
N THR A 325 27.63 -0.98 -4.44
CA THR A 325 26.67 -0.83 -3.34
C THR A 325 25.22 -0.68 -3.81
N LEU A 326 25.00 -0.64 -5.12
CA LEU A 326 23.68 -0.74 -5.75
C LEU A 326 23.74 -1.85 -6.82
N VAL A 327 22.86 -2.81 -6.76
CA VAL A 327 22.69 -3.87 -7.75
C VAL A 327 21.55 -3.49 -8.67
N THR A 328 21.80 -3.43 -9.98
CA THR A 328 20.78 -3.14 -11.00
C THR A 328 20.85 -4.18 -12.10
N GLY A 329 19.72 -4.57 -12.66
CA GLY A 329 19.70 -5.53 -13.76
C GLY A 329 18.30 -5.93 -14.20
N PHE A 330 18.25 -6.70 -15.29
CA PHE A 330 17.02 -7.22 -15.88
C PHE A 330 16.73 -8.64 -15.40
N ALA A 331 15.48 -8.91 -15.14
CA ALA A 331 14.98 -10.23 -14.73
C ALA A 331 13.51 -10.43 -15.15
N HIS A 332 12.98 -11.60 -14.83
CA HIS A 332 11.54 -11.85 -14.87
C HIS A 332 11.04 -12.27 -13.47
N VAL A 333 9.83 -11.84 -13.15
CA VAL A 333 9.11 -12.26 -11.94
C VAL A 333 7.78 -12.86 -12.39
N MET A 334 7.63 -14.17 -12.23
CA MET A 334 6.48 -14.94 -12.72
C MET A 334 6.15 -14.61 -14.19
N GLY A 335 7.18 -14.57 -15.03
CA GLY A 335 7.10 -14.27 -16.44
C GLY A 335 7.07 -12.78 -16.81
N CYS A 336 6.80 -11.87 -15.88
CA CYS A 336 6.80 -10.43 -16.15
C CYS A 336 8.23 -9.87 -16.23
N PRO A 337 8.62 -9.18 -17.31
CA PRO A 337 9.92 -8.53 -17.42
C PRO A 337 10.01 -7.35 -16.46
N VAL A 338 11.12 -7.23 -15.74
CA VAL A 338 11.36 -6.16 -14.75
C VAL A 338 12.80 -5.67 -14.79
N GLY A 339 12.97 -4.39 -14.53
CA GLY A 339 14.25 -3.81 -14.13
C GLY A 339 14.31 -3.75 -12.60
N ILE A 340 15.32 -4.33 -12.00
CA ILE A 340 15.51 -4.36 -10.55
C ILE A 340 16.57 -3.35 -10.14
N VAL A 341 16.27 -2.55 -9.10
CA VAL A 341 17.18 -1.62 -8.42
C VAL A 341 17.20 -2.01 -6.95
N ALA A 342 18.31 -2.55 -6.47
CA ALA A 342 18.39 -3.14 -5.14
C ALA A 342 19.60 -2.62 -4.37
N ASN A 343 19.41 -2.24 -3.10
CA ASN A 343 20.53 -1.82 -2.25
C ASN A 343 21.43 -3.01 -1.89
N ASN A 344 22.73 -2.76 -1.93
CA ASN A 344 23.79 -3.67 -1.49
C ASN A 344 24.79 -2.94 -0.56
N GLY A 345 24.29 -1.96 0.18
CA GLY A 345 25.04 -1.08 1.05
C GLY A 345 24.60 0.39 0.93
N VAL A 346 25.42 1.31 1.46
CA VAL A 346 25.18 2.75 1.42
C VAL A 346 25.28 3.29 -0.02
N LEU A 347 24.49 4.30 -0.36
CA LEU A 347 24.55 4.92 -1.68
C LEU A 347 25.78 5.86 -1.79
N LEU A 348 26.69 5.49 -2.68
CA LEU A 348 27.84 6.28 -3.10
C LEU A 348 27.52 7.03 -4.40
N SER A 349 28.36 7.97 -4.81
CA SER A 349 28.20 8.75 -6.06
C SER A 349 28.07 7.85 -7.29
N GLU A 350 28.90 6.81 -7.41
CA GLU A 350 28.88 5.86 -8.51
C GLU A 350 27.59 5.01 -8.51
N ALA A 351 27.11 4.63 -7.32
CA ALA A 351 25.87 3.90 -7.17
C ALA A 351 24.68 4.74 -7.65
N ALA A 352 24.63 6.02 -7.27
CA ALA A 352 23.60 6.95 -7.71
C ALA A 352 23.63 7.18 -9.23
N GLN A 353 24.82 7.35 -9.84
CA GLN A 353 24.98 7.48 -11.30
C GLN A 353 24.52 6.21 -12.03
N LYS A 354 24.88 5.03 -11.52
CA LYS A 354 24.45 3.73 -12.05
C LYS A 354 22.93 3.59 -11.99
N GLY A 355 22.33 3.95 -10.84
CA GLY A 355 20.89 3.92 -10.64
C GLY A 355 20.15 4.82 -11.61
N ALA A 356 20.57 6.08 -11.75
CA ALA A 356 19.99 7.03 -12.71
C ALA A 356 20.02 6.48 -14.14
N HIS A 357 21.18 6.05 -14.61
CA HIS A 357 21.34 5.49 -15.97
C HIS A 357 20.46 4.25 -16.19
N PHE A 358 20.38 3.36 -15.19
CA PHE A 358 19.56 2.16 -15.32
C PHE A 358 18.06 2.47 -15.37
N ILE A 359 17.59 3.45 -14.58
CA ILE A 359 16.21 3.92 -14.61
C ILE A 359 15.87 4.54 -15.98
N GLU A 360 16.76 5.37 -16.55
CA GLU A 360 16.60 5.92 -17.89
C GLU A 360 16.49 4.82 -18.96
N LEU A 361 17.35 3.81 -18.87
CA LEU A 361 17.34 2.66 -19.78
C LEU A 361 16.04 1.86 -19.71
N CYS A 362 15.51 1.60 -18.49
CA CYS A 362 14.22 0.95 -18.30
C CYS A 362 13.07 1.81 -18.83
N SER A 363 13.12 3.13 -18.59
CA SER A 363 12.12 4.09 -19.06
C SER A 363 12.03 4.10 -20.60
N GLN A 364 13.16 4.16 -21.28
CA GLN A 364 13.21 4.12 -22.76
C GLN A 364 12.63 2.81 -23.32
N ARG A 365 12.84 1.71 -22.61
CA ARG A 365 12.37 0.36 -23.01
C ARG A 365 10.97 0.01 -22.49
N LYS A 366 10.34 0.92 -21.75
CA LYS A 366 9.03 0.70 -21.09
C LYS A 366 9.01 -0.56 -20.20
N ILE A 367 10.12 -0.81 -19.50
CA ILE A 367 10.26 -1.93 -18.55
C ILE A 367 9.91 -1.43 -17.15
N PRO A 368 8.93 -2.05 -16.44
CA PRO A 368 8.60 -1.69 -15.07
C PRO A 368 9.79 -1.86 -14.13
N LEU A 369 9.85 -1.03 -13.09
CA LEU A 369 10.94 -1.03 -12.11
C LEU A 369 10.48 -1.63 -10.79
N VAL A 370 11.33 -2.48 -10.20
CA VAL A 370 11.20 -3.01 -8.84
C VAL A 370 12.36 -2.52 -8.00
N PHE A 371 12.04 -1.77 -6.94
CA PHE A 371 13.00 -1.28 -5.96
C PHE A 371 12.99 -2.17 -4.72
N LEU A 372 14.15 -2.72 -4.35
CA LEU A 372 14.36 -3.49 -3.14
C LEU A 372 15.19 -2.66 -2.17
N GLN A 373 14.53 -2.12 -1.15
CA GLN A 373 15.15 -1.18 -0.22
C GLN A 373 15.70 -1.89 1.02
N ASN A 374 16.98 -1.70 1.26
CA ASN A 374 17.65 -1.83 2.55
C ASN A 374 18.74 -0.76 2.61
N ILE A 375 18.34 0.47 2.96
CA ILE A 375 19.17 1.67 2.81
C ILE A 375 19.31 2.43 4.11
N THR A 376 20.55 2.74 4.49
CA THR A 376 20.88 3.60 5.63
C THR A 376 21.03 5.08 5.24
N GLY A 377 21.13 5.39 3.95
CA GLY A 377 21.25 6.75 3.43
C GLY A 377 22.28 6.86 2.31
N PHE A 378 22.48 8.09 1.82
CA PHE A 378 23.65 8.44 1.04
C PHE A 378 24.87 8.58 1.94
N MET A 379 26.05 8.29 1.42
CA MET A 379 27.27 8.46 2.19
C MET A 379 27.52 9.93 2.52
N VAL A 380 28.03 10.19 3.70
CA VAL A 380 28.32 11.53 4.23
C VAL A 380 29.80 11.69 4.51
N GLY A 381 30.28 12.93 4.52
CA GLY A 381 31.67 13.28 4.86
C GLY A 381 32.31 14.17 3.79
N GLN A 382 33.31 14.95 4.21
CA GLN A 382 33.96 15.97 3.37
C GLN A 382 34.39 15.46 2.00
N ARG A 383 34.98 14.26 1.96
CA ARG A 383 35.41 13.65 0.71
C ARG A 383 34.25 13.47 -0.26
N TYR A 384 33.14 12.91 0.21
CA TYR A 384 31.98 12.58 -0.64
C TYR A 384 31.22 13.84 -1.09
N GLU A 385 31.16 14.86 -0.22
CA GLU A 385 30.60 16.17 -0.57
C GLU A 385 31.46 16.83 -1.68
N ASN A 386 32.80 16.81 -1.53
CA ASN A 386 33.71 17.33 -2.53
C ASN A 386 33.65 16.56 -3.87
N GLU A 387 33.40 15.26 -3.84
CA GLU A 387 33.18 14.41 -5.02
C GLU A 387 31.75 14.62 -5.63
N GLY A 388 30.88 15.41 -5.00
CA GLY A 388 29.58 15.81 -5.52
C GLY A 388 28.49 14.80 -5.26
N ILE A 389 28.47 14.12 -4.11
CA ILE A 389 27.43 13.15 -3.73
C ILE A 389 26.02 13.75 -3.82
N ALA A 390 25.83 15.01 -3.40
CA ALA A 390 24.54 15.68 -3.51
C ALA A 390 24.05 15.80 -4.96
N ARG A 391 24.96 16.15 -5.89
CA ARG A 391 24.66 16.26 -7.32
C ARG A 391 24.32 14.90 -7.93
N HIS A 392 25.09 13.87 -7.62
CA HIS A 392 24.88 12.52 -8.16
C HIS A 392 23.65 11.86 -7.53
N GLY A 393 23.41 12.05 -6.24
CA GLY A 393 22.18 11.64 -5.57
C GLY A 393 20.95 12.29 -6.19
N ALA A 394 21.01 13.60 -6.44
CA ALA A 394 19.92 14.33 -7.08
C ALA A 394 19.57 13.80 -8.49
N LYS A 395 20.55 13.33 -9.27
CA LYS A 395 20.28 12.68 -10.57
C LYS A 395 19.43 11.43 -10.40
N MET A 396 19.78 10.56 -9.47
CA MET A 396 19.01 9.34 -9.21
C MET A 396 17.59 9.67 -8.71
N VAL A 397 17.48 10.60 -7.77
CA VAL A 397 16.20 11.07 -7.25
C VAL A 397 15.33 11.67 -8.37
N THR A 398 15.91 12.47 -9.27
CA THR A 398 15.21 13.03 -10.44
C THR A 398 14.75 11.93 -11.39
N ALA A 399 15.60 10.94 -11.69
CA ALA A 399 15.22 9.80 -12.54
C ALA A 399 14.06 9.01 -11.95
N VAL A 400 14.08 8.72 -10.64
CA VAL A 400 12.98 8.06 -9.92
C VAL A 400 11.69 8.87 -9.98
N ALA A 401 11.79 10.20 -9.79
CA ALA A 401 10.61 11.08 -9.75
C ALA A 401 9.94 11.24 -11.12
N THR A 402 10.71 11.22 -12.20
CA THR A 402 10.23 11.61 -13.55
C THR A 402 9.99 10.44 -14.49
N THR A 403 10.42 9.23 -14.14
CA THR A 403 10.11 8.03 -14.94
C THR A 403 8.61 7.76 -14.96
N ALA A 404 8.07 7.47 -16.14
CA ALA A 404 6.67 7.10 -16.35
C ALA A 404 6.41 5.58 -16.24
N VAL A 405 7.47 4.75 -16.23
CA VAL A 405 7.26 3.30 -16.05
C VAL A 405 6.74 3.00 -14.65
N PRO A 406 5.86 2.00 -14.50
CA PRO A 406 5.40 1.58 -13.18
C PRO A 406 6.55 1.23 -12.25
N LYS A 407 6.49 1.71 -11.02
CA LYS A 407 7.45 1.42 -9.95
C LYS A 407 6.76 0.62 -8.85
N GLY A 408 7.33 -0.52 -8.47
CA GLY A 408 6.98 -1.25 -7.26
C GLY A 408 8.14 -1.20 -6.28
N THR A 409 7.87 -0.99 -4.99
CA THR A 409 8.91 -0.93 -3.95
C THR A 409 8.64 -1.96 -2.86
N VAL A 410 9.69 -2.63 -2.39
CA VAL A 410 9.64 -3.50 -1.22
C VAL A 410 10.71 -3.05 -0.22
N LEU A 411 10.28 -2.71 0.99
CA LEU A 411 11.18 -2.44 2.11
C LEU A 411 11.61 -3.76 2.74
N LEU A 412 12.84 -4.16 2.52
CA LEU A 412 13.41 -5.41 3.04
C LEU A 412 14.04 -5.24 4.41
N GLY A 413 14.39 -4.00 4.78
CA GLY A 413 15.11 -3.66 6.00
C GLY A 413 15.04 -2.16 6.26
N GLY A 414 16.18 -1.50 6.44
CA GLY A 414 16.23 -0.07 6.69
C GLY A 414 15.74 0.77 5.49
N SER A 415 15.03 1.86 5.80
CA SER A 415 14.62 2.88 4.84
C SER A 415 14.78 4.25 5.48
N PHE A 416 16.00 4.82 5.41
CA PHE A 416 16.37 5.99 6.16
C PHE A 416 16.76 7.18 5.27
N GLY A 417 16.31 8.37 5.69
CA GLY A 417 16.68 9.65 5.11
C GLY A 417 16.44 9.77 3.61
N ALA A 418 17.27 10.55 2.93
CA ALA A 418 17.17 10.78 1.48
C ALA A 418 17.45 9.51 0.62
N GLY A 419 18.02 8.46 1.21
CA GLY A 419 18.14 7.16 0.56
C GLY A 419 16.79 6.57 0.19
N ASN A 420 15.76 6.78 1.04
CA ASN A 420 14.38 6.43 0.74
C ASN A 420 13.89 7.07 -0.57
N TYR A 421 14.26 8.32 -0.84
CA TYR A 421 13.86 9.06 -2.04
C TYR A 421 14.49 8.46 -3.30
N GLY A 422 15.79 8.21 -3.27
CA GLY A 422 16.52 7.58 -4.38
C GLY A 422 16.07 6.15 -4.68
N MET A 423 15.47 5.47 -3.70
CA MET A 423 14.96 4.11 -3.83
C MET A 423 13.43 4.03 -3.95
N SER A 424 12.79 5.08 -4.46
CA SER A 424 11.33 5.12 -4.70
C SER A 424 10.48 4.85 -3.47
N GLY A 425 10.72 5.62 -2.39
CA GLY A 425 9.87 5.60 -1.21
C GLY A 425 8.48 6.21 -1.47
N ARG A 426 7.61 6.22 -0.46
CA ARG A 426 6.20 6.61 -0.58
C ARG A 426 5.96 7.95 -1.29
N ALA A 427 6.77 8.97 -0.96
CA ALA A 427 6.66 10.32 -1.54
C ALA A 427 6.98 10.37 -3.05
N TYR A 428 7.61 9.33 -3.60
CA TYR A 428 7.97 9.21 -5.03
C TYR A 428 6.97 8.38 -5.82
N GLN A 429 5.79 8.19 -5.27
CA GLN A 429 4.62 7.59 -5.91
C GLN A 429 4.91 6.25 -6.61
N PRO A 430 5.47 5.24 -5.91
CA PRO A 430 5.43 3.89 -6.45
C PRO A 430 3.96 3.45 -6.58
N ARG A 431 3.64 2.68 -7.63
CA ARG A 431 2.31 2.08 -7.81
C ARG A 431 1.93 1.27 -6.59
N PHE A 432 2.92 0.55 -6.04
CA PHE A 432 2.79 -0.23 -4.80
C PHE A 432 4.06 -0.10 -3.97
N LEU A 433 3.88 -0.03 -2.65
CA LEU A 433 4.96 -0.09 -1.68
C LEU A 433 4.60 -1.10 -0.60
N TRP A 434 5.37 -2.18 -0.56
CA TRP A 434 5.21 -3.25 0.40
C TRP A 434 6.34 -3.25 1.42
N THR A 435 6.05 -3.72 2.61
CA THR A 435 6.99 -3.69 3.73
C THR A 435 7.16 -5.08 4.32
N TRP A 436 8.39 -5.50 4.63
CA TRP A 436 8.66 -6.72 5.38
C TRP A 436 8.56 -6.46 6.90
N PRO A 437 8.22 -7.49 7.70
CA PRO A 437 8.01 -7.33 9.15
C PRO A 437 9.22 -6.84 9.94
N ASN A 438 10.44 -7.04 9.45
CA ASN A 438 11.69 -6.62 10.06
C ASN A 438 12.14 -5.21 9.66
N SER A 439 11.43 -4.54 8.74
CA SER A 439 11.87 -3.23 8.24
C SER A 439 11.74 -2.12 9.28
N ARG A 440 12.46 -1.02 9.04
CA ARG A 440 12.37 0.22 9.82
C ARG A 440 12.43 1.42 8.88
N ILE A 441 11.55 2.39 9.12
CA ILE A 441 11.49 3.62 8.34
C ILE A 441 11.55 4.85 9.25
N SER A 442 12.51 5.75 9.00
CA SER A 442 12.59 7.06 9.66
C SER A 442 13.55 7.99 8.95
N VAL A 443 13.68 9.23 9.45
CA VAL A 443 14.62 10.21 8.90
C VAL A 443 16.08 9.77 9.03
N MET A 444 16.42 9.02 10.11
CA MET A 444 17.72 8.40 10.35
C MET A 444 17.57 7.27 11.37
N GLY A 445 18.59 6.46 11.58
CA GLY A 445 18.57 5.44 12.64
C GLY A 445 18.43 6.07 14.04
N GLY A 446 17.61 5.47 14.92
CA GLY A 446 17.34 6.01 16.25
C GLY A 446 18.59 6.23 17.10
N ALA A 447 19.55 5.30 17.06
CA ALA A 447 20.84 5.45 17.74
C ALA A 447 21.62 6.68 17.24
N GLN A 448 21.63 6.92 15.93
CA GLN A 448 22.27 8.08 15.33
C GLN A 448 21.57 9.39 15.76
N ALA A 449 20.25 9.41 15.75
CA ALA A 449 19.47 10.57 16.20
C ALA A 449 19.75 10.90 17.67
N ALA A 450 19.75 9.90 18.55
CA ALA A 450 20.05 10.06 19.97
C ALA A 450 21.48 10.58 20.21
N GLN A 451 22.46 10.06 19.46
CA GLN A 451 23.84 10.53 19.54
C GLN A 451 24.01 11.99 19.10
N VAL A 452 23.37 12.41 17.99
CA VAL A 452 23.41 13.80 17.51
C VAL A 452 22.84 14.76 18.56
N LEU A 453 21.67 14.44 19.11
CA LEU A 453 21.05 15.26 20.16
C LEU A 453 21.90 15.31 21.44
N ALA A 454 22.50 14.19 21.84
CA ALA A 454 23.39 14.11 22.99
C ALA A 454 24.68 14.94 22.79
N ALA A 455 25.29 14.87 21.60
CA ALA A 455 26.46 15.67 21.26
C ALA A 455 26.19 17.18 21.38
N LEU A 456 25.07 17.65 20.82
CA LEU A 456 24.65 19.05 20.92
C LEU A 456 24.42 19.50 22.35
N LYS A 457 23.84 18.65 23.20
CA LYS A 457 23.60 18.92 24.60
C LYS A 457 24.92 18.92 25.40
N ARG A 458 25.81 17.97 25.13
CA ARG A 458 27.15 17.88 25.75
C ARG A 458 27.97 19.15 25.48
N ASP A 459 28.04 19.58 24.20
CA ASP A 459 28.73 20.80 23.81
C ASP A 459 28.21 22.04 24.57
N ASN A 460 26.90 22.12 24.81
CA ASN A 460 26.29 23.23 25.56
C ASN A 460 26.66 23.17 27.06
N ILE A 461 26.68 21.99 27.69
CA ILE A 461 27.06 21.80 29.08
C ILE A 461 28.54 22.14 29.29
N GLU A 462 29.42 21.65 28.42
CA GLU A 462 30.87 21.92 28.46
C GLU A 462 31.17 23.41 28.28
N ARG A 463 30.49 24.10 27.34
CA ARG A 463 30.62 25.57 27.20
C ARG A 463 30.16 26.33 28.44
N ALA A 464 29.22 25.79 29.21
CA ALA A 464 28.75 26.35 30.46
C ALA A 464 29.64 25.96 31.66
N GLY A 465 30.73 25.21 31.43
CA GLY A 465 31.66 24.75 32.48
C GLY A 465 31.14 23.56 33.33
N GLY A 466 30.06 22.90 32.85
CA GLY A 466 29.49 21.73 33.52
C GLY A 466 30.13 20.42 33.06
N VAL A 467 29.84 19.34 33.78
CA VAL A 467 30.21 17.96 33.47
C VAL A 467 28.92 17.16 33.30
N TRP A 468 28.87 16.31 32.31
CA TRP A 468 27.74 15.45 32.04
C TRP A 468 28.17 13.98 32.17
N SER A 469 27.55 13.24 33.09
CA SER A 469 27.91 11.85 33.32
C SER A 469 27.35 10.94 32.21
N ALA A 470 27.97 9.78 32.03
CA ALA A 470 27.50 8.78 31.08
C ALA A 470 26.07 8.27 31.38
N GLU A 471 25.71 8.22 32.67
CA GLU A 471 24.37 7.83 33.12
C GLU A 471 23.32 8.87 32.77
N GLU A 472 23.63 10.16 32.99
CA GLU A 472 22.75 11.28 32.59
C GLU A 472 22.59 11.34 31.05
N GLU A 473 23.65 11.08 30.29
CA GLU A 473 23.61 11.01 28.85
C GLU A 473 22.74 9.85 28.38
N ALA A 474 22.90 8.66 28.91
CA ALA A 474 22.08 7.50 28.59
C ALA A 474 20.59 7.74 28.92
N ALA A 475 20.31 8.37 30.07
CA ALA A 475 18.96 8.75 30.46
C ALA A 475 18.35 9.79 29.51
N PHE A 476 19.14 10.72 28.98
CA PHE A 476 18.72 11.70 27.99
C PHE A 476 18.46 11.08 26.61
N GLN A 477 19.25 10.10 26.19
CA GLN A 477 19.13 9.42 24.92
C GLN A 477 17.90 8.47 24.86
N LYS A 478 17.56 7.85 26.00
CA LYS A 478 16.53 6.80 26.08
C LYS A 478 15.17 7.21 25.48
N PRO A 479 14.56 8.35 25.81
CA PRO A 479 13.27 8.74 25.21
C PRO A 479 13.31 8.85 23.67
N THR A 480 14.43 9.31 23.12
CA THR A 480 14.62 9.39 21.66
C THR A 480 14.73 8.00 21.05
N LEU A 481 15.48 7.10 21.67
CA LEU A 481 15.59 5.71 21.21
C LEU A 481 14.24 5.00 21.23
N ASP A 482 13.51 5.12 22.33
CA ASP A 482 12.18 4.50 22.50
C ASP A 482 11.18 5.03 21.45
N MET A 483 11.16 6.35 21.21
CA MET A 483 10.30 7.00 20.21
C MET A 483 10.65 6.52 18.78
N PHE A 484 11.94 6.47 18.43
CA PHE A 484 12.34 6.01 17.10
C PHE A 484 12.06 4.53 16.88
N GLU A 485 12.24 3.68 17.90
CA GLU A 485 11.91 2.25 17.81
C GLU A 485 10.40 2.04 17.57
N GLU A 486 9.55 2.76 18.31
CA GLU A 486 8.10 2.71 18.12
C GLU A 486 7.68 3.22 16.73
N GLN A 487 8.12 4.46 16.38
CA GLN A 487 7.63 5.15 15.18
C GLN A 487 8.21 4.60 13.88
N SER A 488 9.37 3.93 13.91
CA SER A 488 9.94 3.27 12.73
C SER A 488 9.40 1.87 12.49
N HIS A 489 8.64 1.31 13.44
CA HIS A 489 8.13 -0.05 13.37
C HIS A 489 7.14 -0.24 12.22
N PRO A 490 7.16 -1.36 11.47
CA PRO A 490 6.30 -1.56 10.31
C PRO A 490 4.79 -1.51 10.64
N LEU A 491 4.35 -2.03 11.79
CA LEU A 491 2.94 -1.89 12.21
C LEU A 491 2.54 -0.44 12.47
N TYR A 492 3.44 0.40 12.99
CA TYR A 492 3.20 1.83 13.17
C TYR A 492 3.05 2.54 11.81
N ALA A 493 3.96 2.24 10.89
CA ALA A 493 3.97 2.79 9.53
C ALA A 493 2.73 2.37 8.73
N SER A 494 2.43 1.07 8.71
CA SER A 494 1.30 0.50 7.98
C SER A 494 -0.05 0.93 8.56
N ALA A 495 -0.16 1.09 9.90
CA ALA A 495 -1.33 1.66 10.53
C ALA A 495 -1.68 3.06 10.00
N ARG A 496 -0.67 3.82 9.56
CA ARG A 496 -0.76 5.18 9.00
C ARG A 496 -0.74 5.22 7.48
N LEU A 497 -0.77 4.05 6.82
CA LEU A 497 -0.71 3.90 5.36
C LEU A 497 0.54 4.57 4.75
N TRP A 498 1.69 4.44 5.41
CA TRP A 498 2.97 4.83 4.80
C TRP A 498 3.45 3.79 3.79
N ASP A 499 2.84 2.62 3.81
CA ASP A 499 2.94 1.55 2.82
C ASP A 499 1.55 1.09 2.37
N ASP A 500 1.49 0.10 1.49
CA ASP A 500 0.25 -0.53 1.05
C ASP A 500 -0.04 -1.83 1.83
N GLY A 501 0.90 -2.27 2.66
CA GLY A 501 0.75 -3.39 3.59
C GLY A 501 2.07 -4.07 3.93
N ILE A 502 2.03 -4.82 5.03
CA ILE A 502 3.13 -5.67 5.47
C ILE A 502 2.91 -7.05 4.87
N ILE A 503 3.92 -7.55 4.15
CA ILE A 503 3.86 -8.84 3.47
C ILE A 503 4.79 -9.88 4.11
N ASP A 504 4.40 -11.14 4.02
CA ASP A 504 5.30 -12.25 4.32
C ASP A 504 6.46 -12.26 3.29
N PRO A 505 7.73 -12.20 3.71
CA PRO A 505 8.87 -12.23 2.79
C PRO A 505 8.83 -13.38 1.79
N ARG A 506 8.28 -14.54 2.17
CA ARG A 506 8.11 -15.71 1.30
C ARG A 506 7.11 -15.48 0.17
N LYS A 507 6.18 -14.52 0.34
CA LYS A 507 5.15 -14.15 -0.63
C LYS A 507 5.54 -12.96 -1.53
N THR A 508 6.75 -12.46 -1.38
CA THR A 508 7.21 -11.27 -2.12
C THR A 508 7.08 -11.46 -3.63
N ARG A 509 7.43 -12.64 -4.15
CA ARG A 509 7.35 -12.95 -5.59
C ARG A 509 5.92 -12.88 -6.11
N GLU A 510 4.97 -13.49 -5.40
CA GLU A 510 3.54 -13.47 -5.74
C GLU A 510 2.95 -12.06 -5.63
N THR A 511 3.31 -11.33 -4.56
CA THR A 511 2.87 -9.95 -4.33
C THR A 511 3.37 -9.01 -5.44
N LEU A 512 4.65 -9.14 -5.82
CA LEU A 512 5.22 -8.37 -6.94
C LEU A 512 4.52 -8.70 -8.25
N TYR A 513 4.23 -9.97 -8.53
CA TYR A 513 3.50 -10.37 -9.74
C TYR A 513 2.11 -9.75 -9.81
N CYS A 514 1.32 -9.84 -8.72
CA CYS A 514 0.00 -9.22 -8.66
C CYS A 514 0.07 -7.70 -8.84
N SER A 515 1.06 -7.06 -8.21
CA SER A 515 1.30 -5.62 -8.33
C SER A 515 1.69 -5.21 -9.75
N LEU A 516 2.59 -5.94 -10.39
CA LEU A 516 3.03 -5.69 -11.77
C LEU A 516 1.87 -5.91 -12.76
N ARG A 517 1.10 -6.99 -12.60
CA ARG A 517 -0.05 -7.27 -13.45
C ARG A 517 -1.08 -6.14 -13.39
N ALA A 518 -1.40 -5.67 -12.17
CA ALA A 518 -2.30 -4.55 -11.98
C ALA A 518 -1.73 -3.25 -12.60
N ALA A 519 -0.46 -2.93 -12.35
CA ALA A 519 0.18 -1.73 -12.85
C ALA A 519 0.29 -1.69 -14.39
N LEU A 520 0.52 -2.84 -15.01
CA LEU A 520 0.62 -2.99 -16.46
C LEU A 520 -0.75 -3.05 -17.17
N ASN A 521 -1.86 -2.98 -16.43
CA ASN A 521 -3.18 -2.78 -17.03
C ASN A 521 -3.37 -1.35 -17.58
N ALA A 522 -2.56 -0.38 -17.15
CA ALA A 522 -2.48 0.95 -17.74
C ALA A 522 -1.41 1.01 -18.84
N LEU A 523 -1.62 1.87 -19.83
CA LEU A 523 -0.59 2.16 -20.82
C LEU A 523 0.59 2.90 -20.17
N ILE A 524 1.81 2.49 -20.49
CA ILE A 524 3.02 3.20 -20.06
C ILE A 524 3.21 4.41 -20.97
N GLU A 525 3.09 5.60 -20.39
CA GLU A 525 3.28 6.85 -21.08
C GLU A 525 4.76 7.07 -21.48
N GLU A 526 5.01 8.03 -22.37
CA GLU A 526 6.37 8.44 -22.72
C GLU A 526 7.01 9.17 -21.54
N THR A 527 8.18 8.69 -21.12
CA THR A 527 8.96 9.36 -20.07
C THR A 527 9.59 10.65 -20.59
N ARG A 528 9.40 11.73 -19.84
CA ARG A 528 10.09 13.01 -20.08
C ARG A 528 10.91 13.34 -18.84
N PHE A 529 12.21 13.14 -18.92
CA PHE A 529 13.11 13.52 -17.84
C PHE A 529 13.25 15.04 -17.75
N GLY A 530 13.33 15.53 -16.50
CA GLY A 530 13.71 16.90 -16.23
C GLY A 530 15.21 17.14 -16.49
N LEU A 531 15.67 18.34 -16.15
CA LEU A 531 17.09 18.68 -16.27
C LEU A 531 17.92 17.94 -15.21
N PHE A 532 18.88 17.15 -15.64
CA PHE A 532 19.90 16.59 -14.75
C PHE A 532 21.06 17.58 -14.58
N ARG A 533 21.38 17.91 -13.35
CA ARG A 533 22.54 18.75 -13.04
C ARG A 533 23.83 17.95 -13.26
N MET A 534 24.73 18.46 -14.10
CA MET A 534 26.02 17.82 -14.44
C MET A 534 27.13 18.19 -13.44
#